data_b52c8981834f34ff030cb80b04014e17
#
_entry.id   b52c8981834f34ff030cb80b04014e17
#
_cell.length_a   1.000
_cell.length_b   1.000
_cell.length_c   1.000
_cell.angle_alpha   90.00
_cell.angle_beta   90.00
_cell.angle_gamma   90.00
#
_symmetry.space_group_name_H-M   'P 1'
#
loop_
_entity.id
_entity.type
_entity.pdbx_description
1 polymer ?
#
loop_
_entity_poly.entity_id
_entity_poly.type
_entity_poly.pdbx_seq_one_letter_code
_entity_poly.pdbx_strand_id
1 'polypeptide(L)'
;MNRVFALLAATLGLAACGQATAATIAVIKDPACGCCTQWVEHLRREGFVVSVTDTPDQPARSAKLGVPEGLRGCHTATIDGYVIEGHVPAADIRRLLAERPKALGLAVPGMPMGSPGMEQGGRTEPYVTVLFDRSSGRVFARH
;
A
#
# COMPACT_ATOMS: atom_id res chain seq x y z
N MET A 1 11.92 -52.72 48.66
CA MET A 1 12.75 -51.78 47.88
C MET A 1 12.10 -51.65 46.47
N ASN A 2 11.14 -50.76 46.32
CA ASN A 2 10.45 -50.50 45.02
C ASN A 2 10.90 -49.16 44.48
N ARG A 3 11.63 -49.18 43.36
CA ARG A 3 12.01 -47.96 42.58
C ARG A 3 10.94 -47.70 41.57
N VAL A 4 10.18 -46.60 41.77
CA VAL A 4 9.24 -46.06 40.79
C VAL A 4 10.02 -45.14 39.85
N PHE A 5 10.16 -45.54 38.59
CA PHE A 5 10.70 -44.66 37.52
C PHE A 5 9.58 -43.74 37.02
N ALA A 6 9.72 -42.47 37.29
CA ALA A 6 8.85 -41.43 36.69
C ALA A 6 9.37 -41.10 35.29
N LEU A 7 8.59 -41.43 34.27
CA LEU A 7 8.83 -41.01 32.87
C LEU A 7 8.30 -39.58 32.70
N LEU A 8 9.20 -38.60 32.54
CA LEU A 8 8.87 -37.26 32.10
C LEU A 8 8.65 -37.30 30.58
N ALA A 9 7.41 -37.15 30.14
CA ALA A 9 7.08 -36.92 28.73
C ALA A 9 7.28 -35.45 28.42
N ALA A 10 8.35 -35.12 27.69
CA ALA A 10 8.57 -33.78 27.14
C ALA A 10 7.69 -33.58 25.88
N THR A 11 6.64 -32.77 25.99
CA THR A 11 5.82 -32.37 24.84
C THR A 11 6.54 -31.23 24.08
N LEU A 12 7.15 -31.56 22.95
CA LEU A 12 7.62 -30.55 21.98
C LEU A 12 6.40 -29.85 21.34
N GLY A 13 6.14 -28.62 21.77
CA GLY A 13 5.17 -27.76 21.10
C GLY A 13 5.71 -27.31 19.74
N LEU A 14 5.17 -27.84 18.64
CA LEU A 14 5.39 -27.26 17.30
C LEU A 14 4.74 -25.88 17.26
N ALA A 15 5.54 -24.80 17.30
CA ALA A 15 5.08 -23.49 16.95
C ALA A 15 4.80 -23.47 15.44
N ALA A 16 3.53 -23.53 15.05
CA ALA A 16 3.11 -23.30 13.68
C ALA A 16 3.39 -21.84 13.32
N CYS A 17 4.51 -21.58 12.63
CA CYS A 17 4.74 -20.31 11.94
C CYS A 17 3.68 -20.19 10.85
N GLY A 18 2.57 -19.49 11.15
CA GLY A 18 1.58 -19.10 10.17
C GLY A 18 2.27 -18.19 9.13
N GLN A 19 2.48 -18.69 7.93
CA GLN A 19 2.91 -17.86 6.80
C GLN A 19 1.79 -16.88 6.52
N ALA A 20 1.95 -15.62 6.93
CA ALA A 20 1.10 -14.55 6.46
C ALA A 20 1.28 -14.45 4.95
N THR A 21 0.26 -14.81 4.18
CA THR A 21 0.24 -14.59 2.73
C THR A 21 0.39 -13.08 2.52
N ALA A 22 1.44 -12.66 1.81
CA ALA A 22 1.66 -11.26 1.51
C ALA A 22 0.43 -10.69 0.79
N ALA A 23 -0.18 -9.66 1.36
CA ALA A 23 -1.34 -9.03 0.75
C ALA A 23 -0.97 -8.47 -0.63
N THR A 24 -1.81 -8.75 -1.62
CA THR A 24 -1.60 -8.26 -2.99
C THR A 24 -2.16 -6.85 -3.13
N ILE A 25 -1.35 -5.94 -3.65
CA ILE A 25 -1.81 -4.62 -4.09
C ILE A 25 -2.43 -4.76 -5.48
N ALA A 26 -3.73 -4.50 -5.59
CA ALA A 26 -4.44 -4.48 -6.87
C ALA A 26 -4.47 -3.05 -7.43
N VAL A 27 -3.72 -2.82 -8.51
CA VAL A 27 -3.57 -1.51 -9.15
C VAL A 27 -4.45 -1.42 -10.39
N ILE A 28 -5.16 -0.31 -10.51
CA ILE A 28 -5.92 0.10 -11.71
C ILE A 28 -5.28 1.38 -12.23
N LYS A 29 -4.83 1.38 -13.47
CA LYS A 29 -4.16 2.54 -14.06
C LYS A 29 -4.59 2.81 -15.50
N ASP A 30 -4.36 4.04 -15.95
CA ASP A 30 -4.42 4.38 -17.37
C ASP A 30 -3.33 3.62 -18.13
N PRO A 31 -3.64 2.95 -19.26
CA PRO A 31 -2.67 2.20 -20.05
C PRO A 31 -1.53 3.08 -20.60
N ALA A 32 -1.78 4.36 -20.86
CA ALA A 32 -0.79 5.31 -21.37
C ALA A 32 0.07 5.97 -20.28
N CYS A 33 -0.22 5.72 -18.99
CA CYS A 33 0.48 6.35 -17.87
C CYS A 33 1.84 5.69 -17.58
N GLY A 34 2.92 6.28 -18.07
CA GLY A 34 4.29 5.78 -17.86
C GLY A 34 4.74 5.88 -16.39
N CYS A 35 4.48 7.01 -15.71
CA CYS A 35 4.84 7.17 -14.29
C CYS A 35 4.08 6.20 -13.37
N CYS A 36 2.85 5.82 -13.72
CA CYS A 36 2.11 4.78 -13.00
C CYS A 36 2.81 3.43 -13.08
N THR A 37 3.38 3.09 -14.25
CA THR A 37 4.19 1.86 -14.41
C THR A 37 5.44 1.92 -13.53
N GLN A 38 6.11 3.07 -13.46
CA GLN A 38 7.28 3.25 -12.59
C GLN A 38 6.93 3.10 -11.11
N TRP A 39 5.76 3.59 -10.67
CA TRP A 39 5.26 3.38 -9.32
C TRP A 39 4.98 1.90 -9.02
N VAL A 40 4.38 1.17 -9.94
CA VAL A 40 4.20 -0.28 -9.81
C VAL A 40 5.54 -0.99 -9.64
N GLU A 41 6.56 -0.63 -10.43
CA GLU A 41 7.91 -1.19 -10.29
C GLU A 41 8.58 -0.81 -8.96
N HIS A 42 8.34 0.41 -8.46
CA HIS A 42 8.77 0.79 -7.10
C HIS A 42 8.18 -0.17 -6.06
N LEU A 43 6.87 -0.41 -6.08
CA LEU A 43 6.22 -1.32 -5.13
C LEU A 43 6.78 -2.74 -5.21
N ARG A 44 7.04 -3.24 -6.43
CA ARG A 44 7.63 -4.56 -6.64
C ARG A 44 9.05 -4.66 -6.09
N ARG A 45 9.89 -3.66 -6.34
CA ARG A 45 11.24 -3.58 -5.77
C ARG A 45 11.22 -3.54 -4.24
N GLU A 46 10.19 -2.92 -3.68
CA GLU A 46 9.95 -2.87 -2.24
C GLU A 46 9.31 -4.16 -1.67
N GLY A 47 9.15 -5.21 -2.48
CA GLY A 47 8.70 -6.53 -2.04
C GLY A 47 7.18 -6.72 -1.95
N PHE A 48 6.39 -5.79 -2.48
CA PHE A 48 4.94 -6.00 -2.60
C PHE A 48 4.60 -6.93 -3.77
N VAL A 49 3.61 -7.79 -3.58
CA VAL A 49 2.96 -8.53 -4.67
C VAL A 49 1.96 -7.58 -5.32
N VAL A 50 2.11 -7.32 -6.63
CA VAL A 50 1.30 -6.32 -7.34
C VAL A 50 0.63 -6.93 -8.55
N SER A 51 -0.70 -6.88 -8.58
CA SER A 51 -1.51 -7.13 -9.79
C SER A 51 -1.89 -5.80 -10.44
N VAL A 52 -1.96 -5.77 -11.78
CA VAL A 52 -2.23 -4.54 -12.54
C VAL A 52 -3.37 -4.78 -13.52
N THR A 53 -4.30 -3.83 -13.58
CA THR A 53 -5.36 -3.74 -14.59
C THR A 53 -5.24 -2.40 -15.31
N ASP A 54 -4.93 -2.43 -16.59
CA ASP A 54 -4.95 -1.26 -17.45
C ASP A 54 -6.38 -0.99 -17.95
N THR A 55 -6.85 0.26 -17.77
CA THR A 55 -8.18 0.65 -18.22
C THR A 55 -8.31 2.16 -18.39
N PRO A 56 -8.97 2.64 -19.47
CA PRO A 56 -9.31 4.06 -19.61
C PRO A 56 -10.36 4.53 -18.58
N ASP A 57 -11.07 3.59 -17.92
CA ASP A 57 -12.10 3.89 -16.92
C ASP A 57 -11.53 4.15 -15.51
N GLN A 58 -10.21 4.30 -15.38
CA GLN A 58 -9.56 4.50 -14.09
C GLN A 58 -10.19 5.65 -13.26
N PRO A 59 -10.49 6.85 -13.84
CA PRO A 59 -11.09 7.94 -13.07
C PRO A 59 -12.47 7.59 -12.48
N ALA A 60 -13.29 6.86 -13.23
CA ALA A 60 -14.60 6.42 -12.76
C ALA A 60 -14.48 5.35 -11.65
N ARG A 61 -13.46 4.49 -11.72
CA ARG A 61 -13.19 3.48 -10.69
C ARG A 61 -12.67 4.11 -9.41
N SER A 62 -11.75 5.10 -9.50
CA SER A 62 -11.30 5.90 -8.35
C SER A 62 -12.48 6.58 -7.64
N ALA A 63 -13.39 7.20 -8.40
CA ALA A 63 -14.61 7.80 -7.87
C ALA A 63 -15.50 6.80 -7.13
N LYS A 64 -15.73 5.61 -7.70
CA LYS A 64 -16.52 4.53 -7.08
C LYS A 64 -15.91 4.02 -5.78
N LEU A 65 -14.58 3.99 -5.69
CA LEU A 65 -13.86 3.67 -4.46
C LEU A 65 -13.95 4.76 -3.40
N GLY A 66 -14.51 5.92 -3.73
CA GLY A 66 -14.76 7.01 -2.81
C GLY A 66 -13.60 7.98 -2.65
N VAL A 67 -12.64 7.98 -3.58
CA VAL A 67 -11.55 8.96 -3.58
C VAL A 67 -12.11 10.36 -3.88
N PRO A 68 -11.87 11.35 -2.99
CA PRO A 68 -12.27 12.73 -3.26
C PRO A 68 -11.65 13.27 -4.55
N GLU A 69 -12.39 14.08 -5.31
CA GLU A 69 -11.97 14.58 -6.61
C GLU A 69 -10.58 15.24 -6.58
N GLY A 70 -10.34 16.09 -5.58
CA GLY A 70 -9.04 16.78 -5.42
C GLY A 70 -7.85 15.90 -5.05
N LEU A 71 -8.08 14.61 -4.78
CA LEU A 71 -7.01 13.64 -4.48
C LEU A 71 -6.77 12.64 -5.62
N ARG A 72 -7.63 12.64 -6.66
CA ARG A 72 -7.54 11.65 -7.74
C ARG A 72 -6.32 11.87 -8.62
N GLY A 73 -5.69 10.76 -8.99
CA GLY A 73 -4.59 10.70 -9.94
C GLY A 73 -4.92 9.80 -11.14
N CYS A 74 -3.91 9.35 -11.85
CA CYS A 74 -4.03 8.46 -13.02
C CYS A 74 -3.88 6.97 -12.67
N HIS A 75 -3.78 6.62 -11.40
CA HIS A 75 -3.87 5.25 -10.91
C HIS A 75 -4.42 5.21 -9.48
N THR A 76 -5.11 4.15 -9.19
CA THR A 76 -5.69 3.83 -7.88
C THR A 76 -5.36 2.39 -7.55
N ALA A 77 -5.03 2.09 -6.31
CA ALA A 77 -4.82 0.72 -5.87
C ALA A 77 -5.66 0.39 -4.63
N THR A 78 -5.82 -0.90 -4.39
CA THR A 78 -6.44 -1.39 -3.16
C THR A 78 -5.57 -2.44 -2.50
N ILE A 79 -5.49 -2.41 -1.17
CA ILE A 79 -4.81 -3.40 -0.34
C ILE A 79 -5.47 -3.48 1.03
N ASP A 80 -5.83 -4.68 1.48
CA ASP A 80 -6.39 -4.94 2.82
C ASP A 80 -7.55 -4.01 3.21
N GLY A 81 -8.39 -3.62 2.25
CA GLY A 81 -9.54 -2.74 2.44
C GLY A 81 -9.22 -1.25 2.36
N TYR A 82 -7.95 -0.86 2.22
CA TYR A 82 -7.53 0.52 1.99
C TYR A 82 -7.44 0.85 0.50
N VAL A 83 -7.68 2.11 0.18
CA VAL A 83 -7.46 2.70 -1.15
C VAL A 83 -6.14 3.48 -1.13
N ILE A 84 -5.31 3.27 -2.13
CA ILE A 84 -4.04 3.99 -2.33
C ILE A 84 -4.15 4.75 -3.64
N GLU A 85 -4.01 6.07 -3.58
CA GLU A 85 -4.18 6.95 -4.73
C GLU A 85 -2.89 7.72 -5.04
N GLY A 86 -2.45 7.67 -6.28
CA GLY A 86 -1.23 8.34 -6.73
C GLY A 86 0.06 7.73 -6.16
N HIS A 87 1.12 8.52 -6.18
CA HIS A 87 2.51 8.07 -5.97
C HIS A 87 2.90 7.90 -4.49
N VAL A 88 2.07 7.16 -3.72
CA VAL A 88 2.30 6.90 -2.29
C VAL A 88 3.54 6.02 -2.10
N PRO A 89 4.51 6.43 -1.25
CA PRO A 89 5.69 5.62 -0.95
C PRO A 89 5.33 4.27 -0.31
N ALA A 90 6.07 3.22 -0.68
CA ALA A 90 5.91 1.88 -0.11
C ALA A 90 6.03 1.85 1.42
N ALA A 91 6.90 2.69 1.99
CA ALA A 91 7.05 2.82 3.44
C ALA A 91 5.77 3.31 4.12
N ASP A 92 5.06 4.27 3.51
CA ASP A 92 3.79 4.78 4.02
C ASP A 92 2.68 3.73 3.94
N ILE A 93 2.66 2.95 2.86
CA ILE A 93 1.73 1.81 2.72
C ILE A 93 1.98 0.78 3.82
N ARG A 94 3.24 0.40 4.08
CA ARG A 94 3.58 -0.51 5.18
C ARG A 94 3.13 0.03 6.53
N ARG A 95 3.37 1.31 6.78
CA ARG A 95 2.96 1.98 8.01
C ARG A 95 1.43 1.98 8.17
N LEU A 96 0.68 2.30 7.09
CA LEU A 96 -0.77 2.21 7.07
C LEU A 96 -1.27 0.81 7.47
N LEU A 97 -0.68 -0.23 6.88
CA LEU A 97 -1.04 -1.62 7.14
C LEU A 97 -0.70 -2.06 8.57
N ALA A 98 0.37 -1.51 9.15
CA ALA A 98 0.76 -1.79 10.53
C ALA A 98 -0.11 -1.06 11.56
N GLU A 99 -0.38 0.24 11.33
CA GLU A 99 -1.14 1.08 12.26
C GLU A 99 -2.66 0.85 12.15
N ARG A 100 -3.16 0.40 11.01
CA ARG A 100 -4.58 0.12 10.75
C ARG A 100 -5.53 1.26 11.17
N PRO A 101 -5.24 2.53 10.84
CA PRO A 101 -6.10 3.64 11.22
C PRO A 101 -7.47 3.53 10.56
N LYS A 102 -8.49 4.05 11.24
CA LYS A 102 -9.83 4.17 10.65
C LYS A 102 -9.84 5.29 9.61
N ALA A 103 -9.74 4.92 8.34
CA ALA A 103 -9.72 5.81 7.19
C ALA A 103 -10.07 5.03 5.91
N LEU A 104 -10.33 5.72 4.82
CA LEU A 104 -10.52 5.09 3.51
C LEU A 104 -9.17 4.70 2.88
N GLY A 105 -8.15 5.52 3.03
CA GLY A 105 -6.84 5.21 2.44
C GLY A 105 -5.81 6.31 2.52
N LEU A 106 -4.77 6.20 1.69
CA LEU A 106 -3.69 7.17 1.52
C LEU A 106 -3.68 7.75 0.10
N ALA A 107 -3.36 9.03 0.00
CA ALA A 107 -3.16 9.70 -1.29
C ALA A 107 -1.91 10.58 -1.30
N VAL A 108 -1.24 10.66 -2.45
CA VAL A 108 -0.27 11.70 -2.79
C VAL A 108 -0.85 12.51 -3.94
N PRO A 109 -1.43 13.70 -3.66
CA PRO A 109 -2.03 14.53 -4.70
C PRO A 109 -0.96 15.23 -5.56
N GLY A 110 -1.28 15.47 -6.84
CA GLY A 110 -0.54 16.39 -7.70
C GLY A 110 0.72 15.84 -8.34
N MET A 111 1.04 14.56 -8.23
CA MET A 111 2.23 13.93 -8.87
C MET A 111 3.54 14.68 -8.61
N PRO A 112 3.92 14.93 -7.33
CA PRO A 112 5.09 15.74 -7.00
C PRO A 112 6.40 15.11 -7.48
N MET A 113 7.32 15.95 -7.98
CA MET A 113 8.64 15.49 -8.38
C MET A 113 9.41 14.87 -7.21
N GLY A 114 10.03 13.72 -7.45
CA GLY A 114 10.75 12.95 -6.43
C GLY A 114 9.88 11.96 -5.66
N SER A 115 8.55 11.99 -5.80
CA SER A 115 7.71 10.88 -5.32
C SER A 115 7.98 9.61 -6.14
N PRO A 116 7.75 8.40 -5.59
CA PRO A 116 8.05 7.15 -6.27
C PRO A 116 7.42 7.04 -7.66
N GLY A 117 8.23 6.84 -8.69
CA GLY A 117 7.80 6.83 -10.10
C GLY A 117 7.77 8.20 -10.77
N MET A 118 8.05 9.27 -10.01
CA MET A 118 8.17 10.65 -10.50
C MET A 118 9.59 11.21 -10.34
N GLU A 119 10.57 10.33 -10.20
CA GLU A 119 11.99 10.71 -10.11
C GLU A 119 12.50 11.17 -11.48
N GLN A 120 12.87 12.43 -11.60
CA GLN A 120 13.41 13.02 -12.83
C GLN A 120 14.65 13.88 -12.55
N GLY A 121 15.80 13.49 -13.06
CA GLY A 121 17.02 14.29 -13.05
C GLY A 121 17.51 14.75 -11.67
N GLY A 122 17.20 14.00 -10.62
CA GLY A 122 17.60 14.31 -9.23
C GLY A 122 16.84 15.50 -8.61
N ARG A 123 15.82 16.02 -9.27
CA ARG A 123 14.98 17.09 -8.72
C ARG A 123 13.91 16.49 -7.80
N THR A 124 13.72 17.11 -6.64
CA THR A 124 12.69 16.77 -5.67
C THR A 124 11.96 18.02 -5.21
N GLU A 125 10.70 17.89 -4.87
CA GLU A 125 9.91 18.93 -4.21
C GLU A 125 9.27 18.37 -2.94
N PRO A 126 9.09 19.17 -1.89
CA PRO A 126 8.40 18.70 -0.69
C PRO A 126 6.96 18.28 -1.02
N TYR A 127 6.54 17.14 -0.50
CA TYR A 127 5.16 16.67 -0.64
C TYR A 127 4.65 16.00 0.62
N VAL A 128 3.36 15.69 0.64
CA VAL A 128 2.72 15.01 1.74
C VAL A 128 1.97 13.77 1.27
N THR A 129 1.98 12.74 2.10
CA THR A 129 0.98 11.68 2.03
C THR A 129 -0.19 12.06 2.92
N VAL A 130 -1.39 11.98 2.39
CA VAL A 130 -2.65 12.32 3.06
C VAL A 130 -3.38 11.05 3.44
N LEU A 131 -3.72 10.88 4.71
CA LEU A 131 -4.70 9.90 5.16
C LEU A 131 -6.09 10.49 4.95
N PHE A 132 -6.95 9.84 4.18
CA PHE A 132 -8.23 10.41 3.77
C PHE A 132 -9.43 9.51 4.02
N ASP A 133 -10.56 10.14 4.17
CA ASP A 133 -11.92 9.60 4.12
C ASP A 133 -12.67 10.21 2.93
N ARG A 134 -13.95 9.89 2.76
CA ARG A 134 -14.78 10.41 1.65
C ARG A 134 -14.94 11.94 1.65
N SER A 135 -14.79 12.59 2.81
CA SER A 135 -15.06 14.03 2.99
C SER A 135 -13.98 14.79 3.74
N SER A 136 -12.95 14.11 4.21
CA SER A 136 -11.88 14.71 5.02
C SER A 136 -10.52 14.06 4.75
N GLY A 137 -9.47 14.80 5.08
CA GLY A 137 -8.10 14.29 5.00
C GLY A 137 -7.19 15.00 5.98
N ARG A 138 -6.13 14.31 6.41
CA ARG A 138 -5.07 14.88 7.26
C ARG A 138 -3.71 14.39 6.79
N VAL A 139 -2.68 15.16 7.07
CA VAL A 139 -1.30 14.75 6.76
C VAL A 139 -0.99 13.46 7.51
N PHE A 140 -0.54 12.45 6.76
CA PHE A 140 -0.03 11.18 7.28
C PHE A 140 1.49 11.21 7.38
N ALA A 141 2.18 11.65 6.32
CA ALA A 141 3.63 11.80 6.28
C ALA A 141 4.04 13.04 5.48
N ARG A 142 5.27 13.52 5.71
CA ARG A 142 5.92 14.60 4.95
C ARG A 142 7.22 14.05 4.36
N HIS A 143 7.50 14.42 3.13
CA HIS A 143 8.65 13.96 2.36
C HIS A 143 9.44 15.14 1.79
#